data_e258f9188583d4c93eeb538cfceca9dc
#
_entry.id   e258f9188583d4c93eeb538cfceca9dc
#
_cell.length_a   1.000
_cell.length_b   1.000
_cell.length_c   1.000
_cell.angle_alpha   90.00
_cell.angle_beta   90.00
_cell.angle_gamma   90.00
#
_symmetry.space_group_name_H-M   'P 1'
#
loop_
_entity.id
_entity.type
_entity.pdbx_description
1 polymer ?
#
loop_
_entity_poly.entity_id
_entity_poly.type
_entity_poly.pdbx_seq_one_letter_code
_entity_poly.pdbx_strand_id
1 'polypeptide(L)'
;MFSITYVSLVKRAPGDRRGPRRFWSKIMKLAIRSAGAPPWRRVHNLLAVAATVFATTALPAQVVFHVSLGQASPTSVSGRLLVFAKPLGPADKRPVAAVNMDQIDTHATAIAAQEVAHLKPGATVELDADVTAFPTPFSHLKPGHYAVQAVLDRDHSYNYTGRGPGDLVSGVVEMDLPGDTAQLLTLATAIPEADPLQPLSNVPAALKEVYATAKADIHPIDFTSPALSRFWGRPVALRGWVVTPPDYAAHPGQRYPTVYYTQGFGGSLRSLHDVAVARWDEMKTGKAPSMIWVGVDQSSPTGTSEFVNSVNNGPWGQALTAELIPDLERQYRMDAKPSGRLLTGHSSGGWAVLWLQVTYPKLFGGAWPTSPDPSDFRDFLGINLYAPNANVYRKPDGTPWPLARDKGEMLVAVEDYSRREVVVGEYGGQYASFEWVFSPRGAGGLPVPMFDRTTGTVDPAVIAYWKEHYDVAELLRRHWPELKRDLDGKIHLTVGSADTFYLDGSAHLLEATMKGLGARTDFRYVEGRGHFDLYTMGDDLWGLYKAIAWEMYALARPGSKSPPVSAPPPPAPAR
;
A
#
# COMPACT_ATOMS: atom_id res chain seq x y z
N MET A 1 -4.48 6.82 0.57
CA MET A 1 -4.27 8.19 1.06
C MET A 1 -2.98 8.23 1.88
N PHE A 2 -1.82 8.17 1.20
CA PHE A 2 -0.56 8.49 1.85
C PHE A 2 -0.49 10.00 2.11
N SER A 3 -1.41 10.46 2.93
CA SER A 3 -1.18 11.70 3.64
C SER A 3 -0.08 11.39 4.63
N ILE A 4 1.09 12.01 4.49
CA ILE A 4 2.13 11.97 5.49
C ILE A 4 1.56 12.66 6.74
N THR A 5 0.73 11.93 7.46
CA THR A 5 0.35 12.31 8.82
C THR A 5 1.48 11.81 9.69
N TYR A 6 2.38 12.71 10.05
CA TYR A 6 3.32 12.49 11.14
C TYR A 6 2.52 12.05 12.36
N VAL A 7 2.49 10.77 12.63
CA VAL A 7 2.15 10.27 13.95
C VAL A 7 3.31 10.68 14.83
N SER A 8 3.08 11.72 15.64
CA SER A 8 3.95 12.06 16.76
C SER A 8 4.04 10.83 17.66
N LEU A 9 5.13 10.08 17.55
CA LEU A 9 5.53 9.11 18.54
C LEU A 9 5.72 9.85 19.87
N VAL A 10 4.72 9.78 20.70
CA VAL A 10 4.73 10.25 22.08
C VAL A 10 5.90 9.56 22.77
N LYS A 11 6.90 10.33 23.14
CA LYS A 11 7.99 9.93 24.04
C LYS A 11 7.36 9.36 25.32
N ARG A 12 7.38 8.05 25.49
CA ARG A 12 7.19 7.43 26.81
C ARG A 12 8.48 7.59 27.57
N ALA A 13 8.39 8.23 28.71
CA ALA A 13 9.48 8.35 29.67
C ALA A 13 9.93 6.97 30.18
N PRO A 14 11.23 6.77 30.47
CA PRO A 14 11.75 5.53 31.03
C PRO A 14 11.55 5.50 32.53
N GLY A 15 10.83 4.51 33.03
CA GLY A 15 10.75 4.24 34.49
C GLY A 15 9.67 3.25 34.85
N ASP A 16 9.92 1.99 34.83
CA ASP A 16 9.93 1.09 35.98
C ASP A 16 10.24 -0.35 35.56
N ARG A 17 11.43 -0.82 35.91
CA ARG A 17 11.82 -2.22 35.81
C ARG A 17 11.47 -2.91 37.13
N ARG A 18 10.37 -3.67 37.19
CA ARG A 18 10.22 -4.78 38.13
C ARG A 18 9.38 -5.90 37.49
N GLY A 19 10.06 -6.92 37.00
CA GLY A 19 9.46 -8.16 36.58
C GLY A 19 8.98 -9.02 37.75
N PRO A 20 7.90 -9.77 37.62
CA PRO A 20 7.54 -10.82 38.58
C PRO A 20 8.16 -12.16 38.18
N ARG A 21 9.36 -12.45 38.68
CA ARG A 21 9.81 -13.82 38.87
C ARG A 21 9.37 -14.26 40.27
N ARG A 22 8.74 -15.47 40.36
CA ARG A 22 8.36 -16.28 41.51
C ARG A 22 6.87 -16.33 41.78
N PHE A 23 6.16 -17.24 41.08
CA PHE A 23 4.95 -17.87 41.64
C PHE A 23 4.60 -19.26 41.03
N TRP A 24 5.60 -20.10 40.74
CA TRP A 24 5.37 -21.49 40.33
C TRP A 24 6.41 -22.42 40.98
N SER A 25 6.35 -22.58 42.31
CA SER A 25 7.10 -23.65 43.00
C SER A 25 6.50 -24.07 44.33
N LYS A 26 5.19 -24.33 44.38
CA LYS A 26 4.61 -24.94 45.61
C LYS A 26 3.29 -25.66 45.36
N ILE A 27 3.16 -26.50 44.35
CA ILE A 27 2.11 -27.54 44.30
C ILE A 27 2.69 -28.73 43.52
N MET A 28 3.63 -29.43 44.09
CA MET A 28 3.98 -30.78 43.65
C MET A 28 4.85 -31.47 44.70
N LYS A 29 4.26 -31.74 45.87
CA LYS A 29 4.76 -32.73 46.86
C LYS A 29 3.65 -32.98 47.86
N LEU A 30 2.72 -33.89 47.54
CA LEU A 30 2.00 -34.75 48.52
C LEU A 30 1.09 -35.70 47.74
N ALA A 31 1.57 -36.88 47.42
CA ALA A 31 0.81 -38.11 47.30
C ALA A 31 1.69 -39.25 46.79
N ILE A 32 2.49 -39.83 47.60
CA ILE A 32 2.89 -41.23 47.49
C ILE A 32 3.13 -41.74 48.90
N ARG A 33 2.23 -42.58 49.39
CA ARG A 33 2.36 -43.71 50.37
C ARG A 33 0.96 -44.06 50.88
N SER A 34 0.40 -45.20 50.49
CA SER A 34 0.62 -46.50 51.08
C SER A 34 -0.37 -47.49 50.43
N ALA A 35 0.15 -48.64 50.12
CA ALA A 35 -0.56 -49.78 49.63
C ALA A 35 -1.22 -50.56 50.79
N GLY A 36 -2.33 -51.27 50.50
CA GLY A 36 -2.92 -52.23 51.38
C GLY A 36 -4.26 -52.78 50.84
N ALA A 37 -4.27 -54.02 50.33
CA ALA A 37 -5.44 -54.69 49.76
C ALA A 37 -6.17 -55.56 50.80
N PRO A 38 -7.19 -56.39 50.38
CA PRO A 38 -8.63 -56.22 50.56
C PRO A 38 -9.20 -57.25 51.63
N PRO A 39 -10.46 -57.64 51.89
CA PRO A 39 -11.54 -57.95 50.96
C PRO A 39 -13.04 -57.78 51.50
N TRP A 40 -13.98 -57.82 50.52
CA TRP A 40 -15.37 -58.37 50.56
C TRP A 40 -16.44 -57.88 51.54
N ARG A 41 -17.60 -57.51 50.94
CA ARG A 41 -19.01 -57.57 51.35
C ARG A 41 -19.59 -56.31 51.96
N ARG A 42 -20.49 -55.65 51.28
CA ARG A 42 -21.94 -55.66 51.36
C ARG A 42 -22.58 -54.63 50.46
N VAL A 43 -23.58 -55.10 49.74
CA VAL A 43 -24.55 -54.34 48.96
C VAL A 43 -25.33 -53.42 49.85
N HIS A 44 -25.41 -52.15 49.60
CA HIS A 44 -26.55 -51.28 49.89
C HIS A 44 -26.61 -50.16 48.85
N ASN A 45 -27.81 -50.07 48.26
CA ASN A 45 -28.21 -49.04 47.28
C ASN A 45 -27.99 -47.65 47.84
N LEU A 46 -27.22 -46.85 47.11
CA LEU A 46 -27.26 -45.39 47.13
C LEU A 46 -27.30 -44.91 45.72
N LEU A 47 -28.46 -44.51 45.22
CA LEU A 47 -28.70 -43.72 44.07
C LEU A 47 -27.95 -42.38 44.23
N ALA A 48 -26.73 -42.29 43.79
CA ALA A 48 -26.06 -41.00 43.59
C ALA A 48 -26.55 -40.43 42.25
N VAL A 49 -27.47 -39.49 42.32
CA VAL A 49 -27.82 -38.63 41.21
C VAL A 49 -26.57 -37.81 40.89
N ALA A 50 -25.80 -38.26 39.90
CA ALA A 50 -24.76 -37.45 39.28
C ALA A 50 -25.47 -36.34 38.49
N ALA A 51 -25.66 -35.19 39.11
CA ALA A 51 -25.99 -33.97 38.38
C ALA A 51 -24.79 -33.60 37.50
N THR A 52 -24.80 -34.10 36.29
CA THR A 52 -23.91 -33.64 35.24
C THR A 52 -24.33 -32.21 34.92
N VAL A 53 -23.63 -31.24 35.48
CA VAL A 53 -23.76 -29.85 35.08
C VAL A 53 -23.17 -29.78 33.65
N PHE A 54 -24.03 -29.94 32.65
CA PHE A 54 -23.73 -29.47 31.33
C PHE A 54 -23.62 -27.96 31.47
N ALA A 55 -22.39 -27.43 31.56
CA ALA A 55 -22.13 -26.06 31.22
C ALA A 55 -22.48 -25.94 29.76
N THR A 56 -23.71 -25.57 29.44
CA THR A 56 -24.06 -25.06 28.12
C THR A 56 -23.24 -23.80 27.97
N THR A 57 -22.08 -23.92 27.31
CA THR A 57 -21.44 -22.75 26.70
C THR A 57 -22.48 -22.22 25.71
N ALA A 58 -23.23 -21.21 26.13
CA ALA A 58 -24.10 -20.50 25.21
C ALA A 58 -23.19 -20.07 24.04
N LEU A 59 -23.53 -20.52 22.85
CA LEU A 59 -22.90 -19.99 21.66
C LEU A 59 -23.07 -18.45 21.70
N PRO A 60 -22.03 -17.68 21.43
CA PRO A 60 -22.18 -16.24 21.41
C PRO A 60 -23.33 -15.88 20.45
N ALA A 61 -24.15 -14.89 20.85
CA ALA A 61 -25.23 -14.43 20.00
C ALA A 61 -24.63 -13.83 18.70
N GLN A 62 -25.22 -14.20 17.57
CA GLN A 62 -24.87 -13.65 16.26
C GLN A 62 -24.99 -12.12 16.27
N VAL A 63 -24.04 -11.42 15.66
CA VAL A 63 -24.03 -9.96 15.56
C VAL A 63 -24.48 -9.54 14.17
N VAL A 64 -25.67 -8.94 14.06
CA VAL A 64 -26.28 -8.52 12.79
C VAL A 64 -26.55 -7.02 12.82
N PHE A 65 -26.01 -6.30 11.85
CA PHE A 65 -26.27 -4.86 11.68
C PHE A 65 -27.37 -4.61 10.65
N HIS A 66 -28.28 -3.72 10.97
CA HIS A 66 -29.29 -3.20 10.05
C HIS A 66 -28.78 -1.92 9.41
N VAL A 67 -28.58 -1.91 8.08
CA VAL A 67 -28.05 -0.76 7.36
C VAL A 67 -29.06 -0.28 6.32
N SER A 68 -29.51 0.96 6.43
CA SER A 68 -30.49 1.55 5.50
C SER A 68 -29.84 2.57 4.56
N LEU A 69 -30.39 2.68 3.34
CA LEU A 69 -30.09 3.79 2.46
C LEU A 69 -30.97 4.99 2.78
N GLY A 70 -30.33 6.05 3.28
CA GLY A 70 -31.01 7.32 3.56
C GLY A 70 -31.18 8.20 2.31
N GLN A 71 -31.27 9.50 2.53
CA GLN A 71 -31.44 10.51 1.46
C GLN A 71 -30.16 10.79 0.65
N ALA A 72 -29.04 10.13 0.95
CA ALA A 72 -27.76 10.35 0.28
C ALA A 72 -27.78 9.97 -1.21
N SER A 73 -28.69 9.10 -1.61
CA SER A 73 -28.89 8.75 -3.03
C SER A 73 -30.39 8.68 -3.35
N PRO A 74 -30.83 9.35 -4.43
CA PRO A 74 -32.23 9.28 -4.90
C PRO A 74 -32.51 7.98 -5.70
N THR A 75 -31.48 7.22 -6.06
CA THR A 75 -31.58 5.99 -6.83
C THR A 75 -31.01 4.81 -6.06
N SER A 76 -31.34 3.58 -6.52
CA SER A 76 -30.72 2.38 -5.96
C SER A 76 -29.20 2.38 -6.18
N VAL A 77 -28.47 1.86 -5.20
CA VAL A 77 -27.01 1.79 -5.19
C VAL A 77 -26.55 0.34 -5.02
N SER A 78 -25.35 0.06 -5.55
CA SER A 78 -24.65 -1.22 -5.35
C SER A 78 -23.24 -0.92 -4.89
N GLY A 79 -22.59 -1.90 -4.26
CA GLY A 79 -21.21 -1.80 -3.83
C GLY A 79 -20.89 -2.74 -2.68
N ARG A 80 -19.68 -2.62 -2.15
CA ARG A 80 -19.21 -3.34 -0.97
C ARG A 80 -19.65 -2.59 0.29
N LEU A 81 -20.57 -3.17 1.05
CA LEU A 81 -20.97 -2.64 2.35
C LEU A 81 -19.97 -3.11 3.41
N LEU A 82 -19.37 -2.15 4.10
CA LEU A 82 -18.39 -2.35 5.16
C LEU A 82 -18.96 -1.81 6.48
N VAL A 83 -18.83 -2.55 7.57
CA VAL A 83 -19.10 -2.07 8.93
C VAL A 83 -17.81 -2.14 9.72
N PHE A 84 -17.35 -0.97 10.16
CA PHE A 84 -16.14 -0.80 10.96
C PHE A 84 -16.52 -0.68 12.44
N ALA A 85 -15.79 -1.38 13.32
CA ALA A 85 -15.94 -1.27 14.76
C ALA A 85 -14.56 -1.07 15.42
N LYS A 86 -14.34 0.12 15.97
CA LYS A 86 -13.11 0.48 16.67
C LYS A 86 -13.37 0.46 18.18
N PRO A 87 -12.59 -0.30 18.99
CA PRO A 87 -12.71 -0.25 20.44
C PRO A 87 -12.36 1.14 20.96
N LEU A 88 -13.15 1.65 21.93
CA LEU A 88 -12.97 2.95 22.53
C LEU A 88 -12.32 2.83 23.90
N GLY A 89 -11.20 3.55 24.08
CA GLY A 89 -10.50 3.68 25.35
C GLY A 89 -10.73 5.05 26.02
N PRO A 90 -10.24 5.22 27.26
CA PRO A 90 -10.36 6.49 27.99
C PRO A 90 -9.64 7.68 27.34
N ALA A 91 -8.64 7.39 26.47
CA ALA A 91 -7.84 8.41 25.80
C ALA A 91 -8.40 8.85 24.43
N ASP A 92 -9.46 8.20 23.93
CA ASP A 92 -10.03 8.53 22.65
C ASP A 92 -10.81 9.86 22.71
N LYS A 93 -10.58 10.71 21.72
CA LYS A 93 -11.32 11.98 21.58
C LYS A 93 -12.77 11.67 21.18
N ARG A 94 -13.73 12.29 21.85
CA ARG A 94 -15.15 12.16 21.55
C ARG A 94 -15.78 13.50 21.20
N PRO A 95 -16.78 13.52 20.30
CA PRO A 95 -17.27 12.39 19.52
C PRO A 95 -16.26 11.93 18.44
N VAL A 96 -16.30 10.63 18.12
CA VAL A 96 -15.52 10.07 17.00
C VAL A 96 -16.15 10.52 15.69
N ALA A 97 -15.42 11.22 14.86
CA ALA A 97 -15.95 11.78 13.61
C ALA A 97 -16.06 10.74 12.48
N ALA A 98 -15.15 9.77 12.46
CA ALA A 98 -15.12 8.70 11.46
C ALA A 98 -14.37 7.48 12.00
N VAL A 99 -14.76 6.28 11.55
CA VAL A 99 -14.09 5.02 11.87
C VAL A 99 -13.54 4.42 10.58
N ASN A 100 -12.22 4.28 10.51
CA ASN A 100 -11.51 3.66 9.39
C ASN A 100 -10.64 2.51 9.87
N MET A 101 -10.21 1.65 8.94
CA MET A 101 -9.12 0.72 9.21
C MET A 101 -7.80 1.50 9.41
N ASP A 102 -6.90 0.95 10.23
CA ASP A 102 -5.51 1.35 10.25
C ASP A 102 -4.73 0.52 9.23
N GLN A 103 -3.78 1.15 8.53
CA GLN A 103 -3.04 0.45 7.47
C GLN A 103 -2.00 -0.53 8.04
N ILE A 104 -1.40 -0.20 9.16
CA ILE A 104 -0.33 -0.98 9.79
C ILE A 104 -0.88 -1.81 10.94
N ASP A 105 -1.60 -1.20 11.89
CA ASP A 105 -2.25 -1.95 12.95
C ASP A 105 -3.56 -2.56 12.43
N THR A 106 -3.43 -3.73 11.81
CA THR A 106 -4.58 -4.43 11.21
C THR A 106 -5.66 -4.79 12.22
N HIS A 107 -5.32 -4.91 13.50
CA HIS A 107 -6.24 -5.28 14.57
C HIS A 107 -6.87 -4.08 15.30
N ALA A 108 -6.49 -2.85 14.97
CA ALA A 108 -7.03 -1.64 15.61
C ALA A 108 -8.53 -1.43 15.36
N THR A 109 -9.07 -1.99 14.28
CA THR A 109 -10.47 -1.86 13.88
C THR A 109 -10.98 -3.18 13.33
N ALA A 110 -12.05 -3.71 13.90
CA ALA A 110 -12.74 -4.85 13.33
C ALA A 110 -13.58 -4.41 12.12
N ILE A 111 -13.67 -5.28 11.12
CA ILE A 111 -14.35 -5.02 9.86
C ILE A 111 -15.25 -6.20 9.53
N ALA A 112 -16.51 -5.92 9.20
CA ALA A 112 -17.41 -6.90 8.60
C ALA A 112 -17.88 -6.37 7.25
N ALA A 113 -18.16 -7.27 6.29
CA ALA A 113 -18.44 -6.88 4.92
C ALA A 113 -19.49 -7.77 4.23
N GLN A 114 -20.18 -7.17 3.24
CA GLN A 114 -21.13 -7.86 2.37
C GLN A 114 -21.26 -7.12 1.05
N GLU A 115 -21.39 -7.88 -0.05
CA GLU A 115 -21.81 -7.28 -1.33
C GLU A 115 -23.28 -6.93 -1.31
N VAL A 116 -23.61 -5.73 -1.76
CA VAL A 116 -24.99 -5.23 -1.84
C VAL A 116 -25.31 -4.87 -3.30
N ALA A 117 -26.39 -5.43 -3.80
CA ALA A 117 -26.89 -5.13 -5.13
C ALA A 117 -28.26 -4.43 -5.05
N HIS A 118 -28.36 -3.28 -5.75
CA HIS A 118 -29.63 -2.54 -5.93
C HIS A 118 -30.36 -2.17 -4.63
N LEU A 119 -29.62 -1.76 -3.58
CA LEU A 119 -30.22 -1.20 -2.37
C LEU A 119 -31.03 0.04 -2.71
N LYS A 120 -32.35 -0.01 -2.50
CA LYS A 120 -33.27 1.09 -2.84
C LYS A 120 -33.29 2.14 -1.74
N PRO A 121 -33.54 3.42 -2.07
CA PRO A 121 -33.78 4.46 -1.07
C PRO A 121 -34.84 4.04 -0.04
N GLY A 122 -34.54 4.19 1.25
CA GLY A 122 -35.40 3.80 2.37
C GLY A 122 -35.43 2.28 2.66
N ALA A 123 -34.80 1.45 1.84
CA ALA A 123 -34.68 0.02 2.13
C ALA A 123 -33.54 -0.24 3.15
N THR A 124 -33.67 -1.33 3.88
CA THR A 124 -32.69 -1.82 4.86
C THR A 124 -32.12 -3.15 4.36
N VAL A 125 -30.82 -3.35 4.53
CA VAL A 125 -30.10 -4.62 4.38
C VAL A 125 -29.57 -5.07 5.72
N GLU A 126 -29.62 -6.36 5.98
CA GLU A 126 -28.99 -6.99 7.13
C GLU A 126 -27.57 -7.43 6.75
N LEU A 127 -26.59 -7.06 7.57
CA LEU A 127 -25.21 -7.49 7.45
C LEU A 127 -24.89 -8.38 8.65
N ASP A 128 -24.66 -9.67 8.37
CA ASP A 128 -24.18 -10.64 9.35
C ASP A 128 -22.68 -10.44 9.54
N ALA A 129 -22.31 -9.86 10.69
CA ALA A 129 -20.92 -9.53 10.98
C ALA A 129 -20.08 -10.74 11.44
N ASP A 130 -20.64 -11.94 11.41
CA ASP A 130 -19.92 -13.16 11.73
C ASP A 130 -19.50 -13.96 10.48
N VAL A 131 -20.04 -13.66 9.30
CA VAL A 131 -19.78 -14.42 8.07
C VAL A 131 -18.50 -13.97 7.38
N THR A 132 -18.40 -12.68 7.06
CA THR A 132 -17.23 -12.10 6.40
C THR A 132 -16.68 -11.01 7.28
N ALA A 133 -15.73 -11.36 8.15
CA ALA A 133 -15.21 -10.45 9.16
C ALA A 133 -13.70 -10.62 9.40
N PHE A 134 -13.06 -9.56 9.87
CA PHE A 134 -11.67 -9.52 10.31
C PHE A 134 -11.53 -8.62 11.55
N PRO A 135 -10.69 -8.94 12.54
CA PRO A 135 -9.79 -10.11 12.62
C PRO A 135 -10.53 -11.40 13.01
N THR A 136 -11.76 -11.30 13.45
CA THR A 136 -12.59 -12.42 13.93
C THR A 136 -14.06 -12.08 13.70
N PRO A 137 -14.98 -13.08 13.69
CA PRO A 137 -16.41 -12.84 13.78
C PRO A 137 -16.74 -11.85 14.91
N PHE A 138 -17.69 -10.94 14.71
CA PHE A 138 -17.97 -9.90 15.70
C PHE A 138 -18.55 -10.47 17.00
N SER A 139 -19.22 -11.61 16.96
CA SER A 139 -19.63 -12.36 18.16
C SER A 139 -18.45 -12.80 19.05
N HIS A 140 -17.25 -12.86 18.49
CA HIS A 140 -16.01 -13.20 19.19
C HIS A 140 -15.12 -11.99 19.53
N LEU A 141 -15.57 -10.77 19.26
CA LEU A 141 -14.85 -9.57 19.67
C LEU A 141 -14.71 -9.53 21.20
N LYS A 142 -13.65 -8.90 21.67
CA LYS A 142 -13.48 -8.64 23.09
C LYS A 142 -14.63 -7.74 23.58
N PRO A 143 -15.41 -8.15 24.58
CA PRO A 143 -16.49 -7.32 25.11
C PRO A 143 -16.00 -5.93 25.50
N GLY A 144 -16.70 -4.90 25.02
CA GLY A 144 -16.31 -3.51 25.27
C GLY A 144 -17.17 -2.51 24.50
N HIS A 145 -16.84 -1.24 24.68
CA HIS A 145 -17.51 -0.12 24.02
C HIS A 145 -16.79 0.23 22.73
N TYR A 146 -17.54 0.34 21.63
CA TYR A 146 -17.00 0.52 20.28
C TYR A 146 -17.64 1.70 19.59
N ALA A 147 -16.86 2.43 18.77
CA ALA A 147 -17.37 3.32 17.74
C ALA A 147 -17.60 2.50 16.46
N VAL A 148 -18.83 2.54 15.95
CA VAL A 148 -19.26 1.75 14.79
C VAL A 148 -19.71 2.68 13.66
N GLN A 149 -19.32 2.38 12.43
CA GLN A 149 -19.72 3.13 11.24
C GLN A 149 -19.87 2.23 10.03
N ALA A 150 -20.95 2.42 9.26
CA ALA A 150 -21.14 1.77 7.97
C ALA A 150 -20.63 2.65 6.83
N VAL A 151 -20.02 2.00 5.83
CA VAL A 151 -19.56 2.60 4.57
C VAL A 151 -20.01 1.71 3.41
N LEU A 152 -20.62 2.27 2.39
CA LEU A 152 -20.85 1.60 1.11
C LEU A 152 -19.81 2.11 0.10
N ASP A 153 -18.80 1.30 -0.15
CA ASP A 153 -17.80 1.48 -1.21
C ASP A 153 -18.42 1.13 -2.55
N ARG A 154 -18.69 2.13 -3.38
CA ARG A 154 -19.48 1.97 -4.61
C ARG A 154 -18.66 1.55 -5.82
N ASP A 155 -17.38 1.82 -5.82
CA ASP A 155 -16.47 1.52 -6.93
C ASP A 155 -15.41 0.47 -6.59
N HIS A 156 -15.48 -0.12 -5.40
CA HIS A 156 -14.56 -1.15 -4.87
C HIS A 156 -13.11 -0.65 -4.73
N SER A 157 -12.91 0.65 -4.55
CA SER A 157 -11.59 1.27 -4.44
C SER A 157 -11.07 1.38 -3.00
N TYR A 158 -11.88 1.05 -2.01
CA TYR A 158 -11.56 1.27 -0.60
C TYR A 158 -10.22 0.64 -0.18
N ASN A 159 -9.94 -0.56 -0.65
CA ASN A 159 -8.67 -1.26 -0.35
C ASN A 159 -7.44 -0.54 -0.90
N TYR A 160 -7.61 0.33 -1.91
CA TYR A 160 -6.55 1.09 -2.54
C TYR A 160 -6.44 2.51 -1.99
N THR A 161 -7.53 3.26 -2.04
CA THR A 161 -7.54 4.71 -1.74
C THR A 161 -8.26 5.07 -0.44
N GLY A 162 -8.86 4.09 0.24
CA GLY A 162 -9.79 4.33 1.33
C GLY A 162 -11.12 4.87 0.82
N ARG A 163 -11.81 5.68 1.62
CA ARG A 163 -13.09 6.27 1.22
C ARG A 163 -12.92 7.22 0.04
N GLY A 164 -13.65 6.95 -1.02
CA GLY A 164 -13.62 7.71 -2.26
C GLY A 164 -14.82 8.65 -2.44
N PRO A 165 -14.75 9.57 -3.41
CA PRO A 165 -15.90 10.37 -3.83
C PRO A 165 -17.05 9.48 -4.29
N GLY A 166 -18.26 9.76 -3.79
CA GLY A 166 -19.45 9.00 -4.11
C GLY A 166 -19.74 7.83 -3.18
N ASP A 167 -18.80 7.40 -2.33
CA ASP A 167 -19.08 6.45 -1.27
C ASP A 167 -20.11 7.00 -0.29
N LEU A 168 -20.93 6.11 0.24
CA LEU A 168 -21.96 6.50 1.20
C LEU A 168 -21.53 6.09 2.60
N VAL A 169 -21.72 6.98 3.57
CA VAL A 169 -21.35 6.74 4.97
C VAL A 169 -22.51 7.01 5.92
N SER A 170 -22.55 6.21 7.00
CA SER A 170 -23.42 6.50 8.15
C SER A 170 -22.77 7.50 9.10
N GLY A 171 -23.54 8.05 10.04
CA GLY A 171 -23.01 8.58 11.27
C GLY A 171 -22.24 7.51 12.06
N VAL A 172 -21.34 7.96 12.95
CA VAL A 172 -20.72 7.06 13.92
C VAL A 172 -21.68 6.85 15.09
N VAL A 173 -21.86 5.58 15.48
CA VAL A 173 -22.68 5.19 16.62
C VAL A 173 -21.77 4.49 17.65
N GLU A 174 -21.91 4.86 18.92
CA GLU A 174 -21.21 4.17 20.00
C GLU A 174 -22.12 3.07 20.60
N MET A 175 -21.60 1.84 20.72
CA MET A 175 -22.35 0.70 21.23
C MET A 175 -21.44 -0.33 21.89
N ASP A 176 -22.02 -1.21 22.70
CA ASP A 176 -21.29 -2.34 23.29
C ASP A 176 -21.32 -3.55 22.34
N LEU A 177 -20.13 -4.13 22.07
CA LEU A 177 -19.96 -5.33 21.25
C LEU A 177 -19.14 -6.39 22.01
N PRO A 178 -19.40 -7.70 21.77
CA PRO A 178 -20.60 -8.24 21.11
C PRO A 178 -21.87 -7.96 21.94
N GLY A 179 -22.98 -7.67 21.27
CA GLY A 179 -24.23 -7.31 21.97
C GLY A 179 -25.36 -7.01 21.00
N ASP A 180 -26.40 -6.35 21.51
CA ASP A 180 -27.57 -5.99 20.74
C ASP A 180 -27.21 -4.90 19.70
N THR A 181 -27.33 -5.23 18.43
CA THR A 181 -27.06 -4.37 17.27
C THR A 181 -28.35 -3.86 16.62
N ALA A 182 -29.44 -3.76 17.38
CA ALA A 182 -30.75 -3.27 16.91
C ALA A 182 -30.71 -1.82 16.38
N GLN A 183 -29.61 -1.09 16.59
CA GLN A 183 -29.46 0.29 16.08
C GLN A 183 -29.29 0.28 14.55
N LEU A 184 -30.13 1.11 13.91
CA LEU A 184 -30.09 1.30 12.47
C LEU A 184 -28.92 2.22 12.07
N LEU A 185 -28.02 1.71 11.24
CA LEU A 185 -26.96 2.51 10.60
C LEU A 185 -27.50 3.06 9.28
N THR A 186 -27.69 4.38 9.20
CA THR A 186 -28.24 4.99 7.98
C THR A 186 -27.12 5.60 7.12
N LEU A 187 -26.96 5.13 5.89
CA LEU A 187 -26.08 5.72 4.87
C LEU A 187 -26.69 7.06 4.42
N ALA A 188 -26.39 8.12 5.14
CA ALA A 188 -27.03 9.43 5.00
C ALA A 188 -26.18 10.46 4.27
N THR A 189 -24.88 10.21 4.10
CA THR A 189 -23.95 11.18 3.52
C THR A 189 -23.17 10.55 2.39
N ALA A 190 -23.15 11.20 1.21
CA ALA A 190 -22.21 10.86 0.16
C ALA A 190 -20.90 11.63 0.37
N ILE A 191 -19.77 10.96 0.19
CA ILE A 191 -18.47 11.63 0.24
C ILE A 191 -18.35 12.53 -1.00
N PRO A 192 -18.11 13.82 -0.82
CA PRO A 192 -18.00 14.75 -1.95
C PRO A 192 -16.71 14.51 -2.73
N GLU A 193 -16.74 14.86 -4.02
CA GLU A 193 -15.52 14.95 -4.80
C GLU A 193 -14.62 16.03 -4.20
N ALA A 194 -13.38 15.65 -3.89
CA ALA A 194 -12.39 16.59 -3.39
C ALA A 194 -11.71 17.29 -4.56
N ASP A 195 -11.67 18.61 -4.56
CA ASP A 195 -10.84 19.37 -5.51
C ASP A 195 -9.36 19.02 -5.24
N PRO A 196 -8.65 18.36 -6.15
CA PRO A 196 -7.24 17.99 -5.96
C PRO A 196 -6.32 19.21 -5.87
N LEU A 197 -6.79 20.38 -6.28
CA LEU A 197 -6.04 21.65 -6.23
C LEU A 197 -6.13 22.35 -4.87
N GLN A 198 -7.08 21.95 -4.01
CA GLN A 198 -7.24 22.57 -2.70
C GLN A 198 -6.26 21.94 -1.68
N PRO A 199 -5.47 22.73 -0.96
CA PRO A 199 -4.63 22.21 0.11
C PRO A 199 -5.48 21.58 1.22
N LEU A 200 -4.98 20.53 1.86
CA LEU A 200 -5.65 19.95 3.03
C LEU A 200 -5.82 21.00 4.12
N SER A 201 -6.87 20.87 4.92
CA SER A 201 -7.20 21.85 5.98
C SER A 201 -6.07 22.07 6.98
N ASN A 202 -5.27 21.02 7.23
CA ASN A 202 -4.14 21.01 8.17
C ASN A 202 -2.81 21.47 7.56
N VAL A 203 -2.77 21.86 6.27
CA VAL A 203 -1.56 22.36 5.62
C VAL A 203 -1.17 23.72 6.25
N PRO A 204 0.10 23.91 6.65
CA PRO A 204 0.60 25.18 7.19
C PRO A 204 0.34 26.37 6.26
N ALA A 205 0.11 27.55 6.83
CA ALA A 205 -0.23 28.76 6.05
C ALA A 205 0.82 29.08 4.97
N ALA A 206 2.12 28.94 5.28
CA ALA A 206 3.20 29.16 4.33
C ALA A 206 3.10 28.24 3.09
N LEU A 207 2.71 26.97 3.29
CA LEU A 207 2.50 26.05 2.16
C LEU A 207 1.24 26.41 1.37
N LYS A 208 0.17 26.92 2.00
CA LYS A 208 -1.03 27.39 1.26
C LYS A 208 -0.69 28.51 0.28
N GLU A 209 0.25 29.39 0.62
CA GLU A 209 0.73 30.44 -0.27
C GLU A 209 1.49 29.84 -1.47
N VAL A 210 2.30 28.78 -1.23
CA VAL A 210 2.99 28.06 -2.31
C VAL A 210 1.98 27.43 -3.27
N TYR A 211 0.93 26.79 -2.78
CA TYR A 211 -0.14 26.22 -3.64
C TYR A 211 -0.78 27.29 -4.54
N ALA A 212 -1.11 28.44 -3.97
CA ALA A 212 -1.72 29.54 -4.73
C ALA A 212 -0.79 30.07 -5.82
N THR A 213 0.51 30.17 -5.52
CA THR A 213 1.50 30.70 -6.45
C THR A 213 1.85 29.69 -7.54
N ALA A 214 2.01 28.41 -7.20
CA ALA A 214 2.37 27.34 -8.12
C ALA A 214 1.27 27.00 -9.14
N LYS A 215 0.02 27.39 -8.85
CA LYS A 215 -1.16 27.01 -9.65
C LYS A 215 -1.03 27.35 -11.14
N ALA A 216 -0.36 28.43 -11.48
CA ALA A 216 -0.18 28.86 -12.88
C ALA A 216 0.76 27.94 -13.70
N ASP A 217 1.66 27.23 -13.00
CA ASP A 217 2.70 26.40 -13.60
C ASP A 217 2.43 24.89 -13.42
N ILE A 218 1.29 24.53 -12.81
CA ILE A 218 0.85 23.14 -12.63
C ILE A 218 -0.39 22.89 -13.47
N HIS A 219 -0.25 22.02 -14.47
CA HIS A 219 -1.28 21.78 -15.48
C HIS A 219 -1.82 20.35 -15.36
N PRO A 220 -3.15 20.14 -15.38
CA PRO A 220 -3.71 18.81 -15.30
C PRO A 220 -3.46 17.99 -16.57
N ILE A 221 -3.27 16.70 -16.41
CA ILE A 221 -3.31 15.70 -17.48
C ILE A 221 -4.63 14.97 -17.36
N ASP A 222 -5.40 14.92 -18.44
CA ASP A 222 -6.57 14.05 -18.61
C ASP A 222 -6.56 13.54 -20.07
N PHE A 223 -5.73 12.54 -20.31
CA PHE A 223 -5.48 12.02 -21.64
C PHE A 223 -6.20 10.69 -21.83
N THR A 224 -7.28 10.69 -22.61
CA THR A 224 -7.97 9.46 -22.99
C THR A 224 -7.09 8.62 -23.91
N SER A 225 -6.67 7.45 -23.41
CA SER A 225 -5.80 6.53 -24.16
C SER A 225 -6.64 5.67 -25.13
N PRO A 226 -6.34 5.72 -26.44
CA PRO A 226 -6.96 4.82 -27.42
C PRO A 226 -6.69 3.34 -27.14
N ALA A 227 -5.48 2.98 -26.70
CA ALA A 227 -5.09 1.59 -26.44
C ALA A 227 -5.82 1.04 -25.21
N LEU A 228 -5.85 1.76 -24.10
CA LEU A 228 -6.57 1.36 -22.89
C LEU A 228 -8.07 1.34 -23.11
N SER A 229 -8.63 2.34 -23.80
CA SER A 229 -10.06 2.41 -24.09
C SER A 229 -10.53 1.23 -24.93
N ARG A 230 -9.72 0.81 -25.91
CA ARG A 230 -10.02 -0.38 -26.72
C ARG A 230 -9.98 -1.66 -25.87
N PHE A 231 -9.01 -1.78 -24.97
CA PHE A 231 -8.89 -2.95 -24.11
C PHE A 231 -10.10 -3.07 -23.16
N TRP A 232 -10.49 -1.97 -22.51
CA TRP A 232 -11.57 -1.96 -21.53
C TRP A 232 -12.98 -1.79 -22.13
N GLY A 233 -13.10 -1.53 -23.42
CA GLY A 233 -14.41 -1.28 -24.09
C GLY A 233 -15.12 0.00 -23.61
N ARG A 234 -14.41 0.91 -22.95
CA ARG A 234 -14.90 2.20 -22.44
C ARG A 234 -13.78 3.21 -22.42
N PRO A 235 -14.06 4.53 -22.38
CA PRO A 235 -13.03 5.54 -22.22
C PRO A 235 -12.21 5.31 -20.95
N VAL A 236 -10.87 5.26 -21.09
CA VAL A 236 -9.92 5.17 -20.00
C VAL A 236 -8.84 6.24 -20.21
N ALA A 237 -8.63 7.08 -19.21
CA ALA A 237 -7.68 8.17 -19.28
C ALA A 237 -6.46 7.93 -18.38
N LEU A 238 -5.28 8.35 -18.85
CA LEU A 238 -4.13 8.62 -17.98
C LEU A 238 -4.31 10.03 -17.40
N ARG A 239 -4.19 10.14 -16.09
CA ARG A 239 -4.35 11.39 -15.35
C ARG A 239 -3.08 11.76 -14.63
N GLY A 240 -2.94 13.03 -14.29
CA GLY A 240 -1.75 13.49 -13.59
C GLY A 240 -1.54 15.00 -13.69
N TRP A 241 -0.29 15.41 -13.55
CA TRP A 241 0.11 16.81 -13.51
C TRP A 241 1.40 17.05 -14.27
N VAL A 242 1.44 18.10 -15.08
CA VAL A 242 2.66 18.67 -15.66
C VAL A 242 3.04 19.88 -14.84
N VAL A 243 4.27 19.91 -14.33
CA VAL A 243 4.83 21.08 -13.62
C VAL A 243 5.87 21.70 -14.51
N THR A 244 5.64 22.93 -14.93
CA THR A 244 6.65 23.72 -15.65
C THR A 244 7.52 24.50 -14.66
N PRO A 245 8.80 24.77 -14.98
CA PRO A 245 9.63 25.60 -14.13
C PRO A 245 9.03 27.00 -13.92
N PRO A 246 9.25 27.62 -12.74
CA PRO A 246 8.69 28.94 -12.44
C PRO A 246 9.06 30.06 -13.43
N ASP A 247 10.15 29.89 -14.16
CA ASP A 247 10.64 30.81 -15.19
C ASP A 247 10.30 30.38 -16.64
N TYR A 248 9.46 29.34 -16.76
CA TYR A 248 9.13 28.74 -18.05
C TYR A 248 8.63 29.75 -19.09
N ALA A 249 7.72 30.65 -18.72
CA ALA A 249 7.16 31.66 -19.62
C ALA A 249 8.20 32.71 -20.04
N ALA A 250 9.19 33.00 -19.19
CA ALA A 250 10.23 33.99 -19.46
C ALA A 250 11.28 33.50 -20.50
N HIS A 251 11.35 32.19 -20.75
CA HIS A 251 12.33 31.57 -21.63
C HIS A 251 11.68 30.79 -22.80
N PRO A 252 10.99 31.44 -23.74
CA PRO A 252 10.16 30.75 -24.74
C PRO A 252 10.96 29.87 -25.72
N GLY A 253 12.24 30.10 -25.88
CA GLY A 253 13.13 29.29 -26.74
C GLY A 253 13.81 28.12 -26.02
N GLN A 254 13.70 28.03 -24.70
CA GLN A 254 14.38 27.00 -23.92
C GLN A 254 13.57 25.70 -23.85
N ARG A 255 14.29 24.57 -24.05
CA ARG A 255 13.75 23.21 -23.83
C ARG A 255 14.33 22.66 -22.54
N TYR A 256 13.56 21.79 -21.89
CA TYR A 256 13.87 21.29 -20.55
C TYR A 256 13.94 19.77 -20.53
N PRO A 257 14.84 19.17 -19.72
CA PRO A 257 14.73 17.77 -19.37
C PRO A 257 13.39 17.52 -18.68
N THR A 258 12.87 16.33 -18.86
CA THR A 258 11.57 15.94 -18.30
C THR A 258 11.74 14.75 -17.38
N VAL A 259 11.24 14.88 -16.16
CA VAL A 259 11.17 13.79 -15.19
C VAL A 259 9.74 13.26 -15.18
N TYR A 260 9.56 12.00 -15.57
CA TYR A 260 8.31 11.26 -15.39
C TYR A 260 8.37 10.56 -14.06
N TYR A 261 7.38 10.83 -13.20
CA TYR A 261 7.34 10.20 -11.91
C TYR A 261 5.96 9.63 -11.60
N THR A 262 5.93 8.60 -10.75
CA THR A 262 4.68 8.01 -10.26
C THR A 262 4.82 7.60 -8.80
N GLN A 263 3.70 7.50 -8.13
CA GLN A 263 3.60 7.15 -6.71
C GLN A 263 3.52 5.65 -6.49
N GLY A 264 3.69 5.22 -5.23
CA GLY A 264 3.47 3.86 -4.80
C GLY A 264 1.99 3.50 -4.64
N PHE A 265 1.74 2.30 -4.12
CA PHE A 265 0.40 1.78 -3.82
C PHE A 265 -0.36 2.74 -2.89
N GLY A 266 -1.65 2.93 -3.14
CA GLY A 266 -2.49 3.86 -2.40
C GLY A 266 -2.32 5.34 -2.75
N GLY A 267 -1.47 5.65 -3.75
CA GLY A 267 -1.33 7.00 -4.29
C GLY A 267 -2.59 7.49 -5.02
N SER A 268 -2.71 8.79 -5.20
CA SER A 268 -3.86 9.44 -5.82
C SER A 268 -3.45 10.70 -6.58
N LEU A 269 -4.34 11.20 -7.46
CA LEU A 269 -4.15 12.50 -8.13
C LEU A 269 -3.84 13.62 -7.13
N ARG A 270 -4.43 13.55 -5.92
CA ARG A 270 -4.16 14.52 -4.87
C ARG A 270 -2.72 14.44 -4.37
N SER A 271 -2.23 13.26 -4.04
CA SER A 271 -0.85 13.09 -3.57
C SER A 271 0.17 13.45 -4.64
N LEU A 272 -0.14 13.20 -5.92
CA LEU A 272 0.67 13.67 -7.05
C LEU A 272 0.70 15.21 -7.15
N HIS A 273 -0.42 15.88 -6.89
CA HIS A 273 -0.48 17.34 -6.88
C HIS A 273 0.36 17.93 -5.73
N ASP A 274 0.31 17.32 -4.54
CA ASP A 274 1.11 17.77 -3.40
C ASP A 274 2.61 17.66 -3.69
N VAL A 275 3.05 16.58 -4.38
CA VAL A 275 4.43 16.44 -4.87
C VAL A 275 4.74 17.47 -5.96
N ALA A 276 3.81 17.72 -6.88
CA ALA A 276 3.98 18.73 -7.93
C ALA A 276 4.25 20.13 -7.35
N VAL A 277 3.48 20.54 -6.33
CA VAL A 277 3.68 21.80 -5.61
C VAL A 277 5.06 21.84 -4.95
N ALA A 278 5.48 20.74 -4.30
CA ALA A 278 6.80 20.68 -3.67
C ALA A 278 7.93 20.80 -4.71
N ARG A 279 7.81 20.13 -5.87
CA ARG A 279 8.81 20.23 -6.96
C ARG A 279 8.90 21.64 -7.53
N TRP A 280 7.74 22.30 -7.68
CA TRP A 280 7.71 23.69 -8.12
C TRP A 280 8.42 24.62 -7.11
N ASP A 281 8.14 24.50 -5.82
CA ASP A 281 8.78 25.31 -4.76
C ASP A 281 10.30 25.09 -4.71
N GLU A 282 10.76 23.86 -4.85
CA GLU A 282 12.18 23.54 -4.88
C GLU A 282 12.89 24.17 -6.09
N MET A 283 12.26 24.18 -7.26
CA MET A 283 12.79 24.91 -8.43
C MET A 283 12.77 26.42 -8.19
N LYS A 284 11.67 26.94 -7.63
CA LYS A 284 11.52 28.38 -7.33
C LYS A 284 12.59 28.89 -6.35
N THR A 285 12.92 28.07 -5.37
CA THR A 285 13.91 28.41 -4.32
C THR A 285 15.34 27.99 -4.67
N GLY A 286 15.58 27.46 -5.88
CA GLY A 286 16.91 27.02 -6.34
C GLY A 286 17.41 25.74 -5.64
N LYS A 287 16.57 25.04 -4.90
CA LYS A 287 16.90 23.77 -4.23
C LYS A 287 16.91 22.60 -5.20
N ALA A 288 16.20 22.70 -6.32
CA ALA A 288 16.20 21.76 -7.41
C ALA A 288 16.45 22.48 -8.75
N PRO A 289 16.97 21.78 -9.78
CA PRO A 289 17.19 22.37 -11.10
C PRO A 289 15.90 22.56 -11.87
N SER A 290 15.88 23.53 -12.81
CA SER A 290 14.74 23.76 -13.69
C SER A 290 14.55 22.61 -14.67
N MET A 291 13.54 21.78 -14.44
CA MET A 291 13.10 20.65 -15.27
C MET A 291 11.58 20.65 -15.37
N ILE A 292 11.02 20.03 -16.40
CA ILE A 292 9.58 19.73 -16.43
C ILE A 292 9.36 18.44 -15.63
N TRP A 293 8.40 18.45 -14.69
CA TRP A 293 8.00 17.27 -13.95
C TRP A 293 6.62 16.81 -14.42
N VAL A 294 6.51 15.53 -14.71
CA VAL A 294 5.27 14.90 -15.17
C VAL A 294 4.91 13.80 -14.18
N GLY A 295 3.98 14.10 -13.27
CA GLY A 295 3.43 13.11 -12.35
C GLY A 295 2.28 12.38 -13.04
N VAL A 296 2.40 11.07 -13.25
CA VAL A 296 1.35 10.25 -13.86
C VAL A 296 0.77 9.29 -12.83
N ASP A 297 -0.55 9.34 -12.69
CA ASP A 297 -1.29 8.45 -11.80
C ASP A 297 -1.32 7.04 -12.40
N GLN A 298 -0.80 6.07 -11.65
CA GLN A 298 -0.82 4.66 -12.03
C GLN A 298 -2.01 3.91 -11.44
N SER A 299 -2.88 4.59 -10.70
CA SER A 299 -4.06 3.96 -10.12
C SER A 299 -5.04 3.49 -11.19
N SER A 300 -5.66 2.37 -10.93
CA SER A 300 -6.72 1.76 -11.75
C SER A 300 -7.81 1.21 -10.82
N PRO A 301 -8.98 0.85 -11.33
CA PRO A 301 -10.01 0.20 -10.51
C PRO A 301 -9.55 -1.09 -9.84
N THR A 302 -8.45 -1.68 -10.30
CA THR A 302 -7.87 -2.93 -9.80
C THR A 302 -6.60 -2.73 -8.97
N GLY A 303 -6.31 -1.51 -8.55
CA GLY A 303 -5.11 -1.13 -7.79
C GLY A 303 -4.10 -0.32 -8.59
N THR A 304 -2.83 -0.70 -8.61
CA THR A 304 -1.80 -0.08 -9.45
C THR A 304 -1.69 -0.75 -10.81
N SER A 305 -1.31 0.00 -11.84
CA SER A 305 -1.02 -0.54 -13.18
C SER A 305 0.45 -0.93 -13.35
N GLU A 306 1.35 -0.43 -12.51
CA GLU A 306 2.80 -0.53 -12.61
C GLU A 306 3.33 -0.10 -14.01
N PHE A 307 2.51 0.57 -14.81
CA PHE A 307 2.73 0.83 -16.24
C PHE A 307 3.14 -0.42 -17.03
N VAL A 308 2.62 -1.57 -16.66
CA VAL A 308 2.83 -2.85 -17.34
C VAL A 308 1.84 -3.03 -18.48
N ASN A 309 2.26 -3.66 -19.56
CA ASN A 309 1.33 -4.21 -20.56
C ASN A 309 0.82 -5.57 -20.07
N SER A 310 -0.22 -5.54 -19.25
CA SER A 310 -0.79 -6.73 -18.60
C SER A 310 -1.94 -7.35 -19.39
N VAL A 311 -2.05 -8.67 -19.39
CA VAL A 311 -3.17 -9.39 -20.00
C VAL A 311 -4.50 -9.16 -19.26
N ASN A 312 -4.43 -8.78 -17.98
CA ASN A 312 -5.61 -8.52 -17.15
C ASN A 312 -5.96 -7.03 -17.08
N ASN A 313 -4.93 -6.16 -17.04
CA ASN A 313 -5.10 -4.75 -16.70
C ASN A 313 -4.94 -3.80 -17.90
N GLY A 314 -4.50 -4.33 -19.06
CA GLY A 314 -4.37 -3.57 -20.31
C GLY A 314 -2.97 -3.01 -20.58
N PRO A 315 -2.78 -2.35 -21.72
CA PRO A 315 -1.48 -1.92 -22.22
C PRO A 315 -1.03 -0.55 -21.65
N TRP A 316 -0.88 -0.44 -20.34
CA TRP A 316 -0.53 0.83 -19.66
C TRP A 316 0.86 1.36 -20.05
N GLY A 317 1.84 0.47 -20.24
CA GLY A 317 3.17 0.86 -20.70
C GLY A 317 3.13 1.45 -22.11
N GLN A 318 2.37 0.86 -23.02
CA GLN A 318 2.15 1.40 -24.36
C GLN A 318 1.41 2.74 -24.32
N ALA A 319 0.35 2.84 -23.51
CA ALA A 319 -0.42 4.08 -23.36
C ALA A 319 0.46 5.24 -22.86
N LEU A 320 1.34 4.98 -21.89
CA LEU A 320 2.29 5.98 -21.42
C LEU A 320 3.32 6.34 -22.51
N THR A 321 4.01 5.34 -23.07
CA THR A 321 5.21 5.57 -23.88
C THR A 321 4.93 5.93 -25.33
N ALA A 322 3.87 5.36 -25.93
CA ALA A 322 3.55 5.58 -27.33
C ALA A 322 2.40 6.58 -27.56
N GLU A 323 1.63 6.93 -26.53
CA GLU A 323 0.50 7.85 -26.67
C GLU A 323 0.69 9.13 -25.84
N LEU A 324 0.78 9.06 -24.49
CA LEU A 324 0.85 10.24 -23.63
C LEU A 324 2.18 11.01 -23.78
N ILE A 325 3.32 10.35 -23.70
CA ILE A 325 4.64 11.05 -23.80
C ILE A 325 4.76 11.85 -25.09
N PRO A 326 4.47 11.28 -26.29
CA PRO A 326 4.50 12.06 -27.54
C PRO A 326 3.49 13.22 -27.56
N ASP A 327 2.35 13.06 -26.92
CA ASP A 327 1.34 14.13 -26.82
C ASP A 327 1.85 15.30 -25.98
N LEU A 328 2.40 15.03 -24.79
CA LEU A 328 2.99 16.05 -23.92
C LEU A 328 4.19 16.76 -24.58
N GLU A 329 5.03 16.03 -25.32
CA GLU A 329 6.18 16.61 -26.04
C GLU A 329 5.79 17.56 -27.17
N ARG A 330 4.58 17.42 -27.72
CA ARG A 330 4.01 18.40 -28.65
C ARG A 330 3.50 19.66 -27.95
N GLN A 331 3.01 19.53 -26.73
CA GLN A 331 2.39 20.63 -25.98
C GLN A 331 3.41 21.47 -25.20
N TYR A 332 4.47 20.83 -24.71
CA TYR A 332 5.45 21.45 -23.82
C TYR A 332 6.86 21.44 -24.43
N ARG A 333 7.70 22.38 -24.01
CA ARG A 333 9.10 22.48 -24.45
C ARG A 333 9.99 21.45 -23.75
N MET A 334 9.70 20.19 -23.96
CA MET A 334 10.48 19.05 -23.48
C MET A 334 11.64 18.74 -24.44
N ASP A 335 12.74 18.20 -23.94
CA ASP A 335 13.91 17.83 -24.77
C ASP A 335 13.59 16.78 -25.84
N ALA A 336 12.59 15.95 -25.63
CA ALA A 336 12.08 14.93 -26.55
C ALA A 336 13.17 13.99 -27.12
N LYS A 337 14.16 13.65 -26.29
CA LYS A 337 15.25 12.73 -26.61
C LYS A 337 15.56 11.83 -25.40
N PRO A 338 16.19 10.64 -25.57
CA PRO A 338 16.42 9.72 -24.46
C PRO A 338 17.09 10.36 -23.25
N SER A 339 18.20 11.10 -23.44
CA SER A 339 18.91 11.77 -22.34
C SER A 339 18.10 12.86 -21.63
N GLY A 340 17.00 13.29 -22.20
CA GLY A 340 16.07 14.26 -21.62
C GLY A 340 14.80 13.66 -21.04
N ARG A 341 14.60 12.34 -21.10
CA ARG A 341 13.49 11.62 -20.49
C ARG A 341 13.99 10.79 -19.33
N LEU A 342 13.67 11.18 -18.12
CA LEU A 342 14.19 10.64 -16.87
C LEU A 342 13.03 10.07 -16.05
N LEU A 343 13.28 9.01 -15.31
CA LEU A 343 12.26 8.28 -14.57
C LEU A 343 12.57 8.29 -13.08
N THR A 344 11.56 8.52 -12.21
CA THR A 344 11.67 8.28 -10.79
C THR A 344 10.34 7.86 -10.19
N GLY A 345 10.39 7.10 -9.11
CA GLY A 345 9.21 6.63 -8.40
C GLY A 345 9.61 5.95 -7.11
N HIS A 346 8.63 5.76 -6.21
CA HIS A 346 8.83 5.16 -4.91
C HIS A 346 7.91 3.96 -4.72
N SER A 347 8.40 2.89 -4.04
CA SER A 347 7.59 1.70 -3.77
C SER A 347 7.12 1.05 -5.08
N SER A 348 5.82 0.79 -5.26
CA SER A 348 5.26 0.33 -6.55
C SER A 348 5.61 1.29 -7.69
N GLY A 349 5.68 2.62 -7.44
CA GLY A 349 6.18 3.57 -8.42
C GLY A 349 7.67 3.40 -8.74
N GLY A 350 8.46 2.96 -7.77
CA GLY A 350 9.86 2.58 -7.96
C GLY A 350 10.01 1.37 -8.88
N TRP A 351 9.18 0.35 -8.66
CA TRP A 351 9.14 -0.82 -9.53
C TRP A 351 8.69 -0.45 -10.94
N ALA A 352 7.62 0.34 -11.05
CA ALA A 352 7.08 0.80 -12.34
C ALA A 352 8.14 1.52 -13.19
N VAL A 353 8.94 2.42 -12.60
CA VAL A 353 9.98 3.14 -13.35
C VAL A 353 11.19 2.26 -13.67
N LEU A 354 11.52 1.30 -12.81
CA LEU A 354 12.51 0.27 -13.11
C LEU A 354 12.07 -0.59 -14.30
N TRP A 355 10.81 -1.05 -14.27
CA TRP A 355 10.19 -1.81 -15.35
C TRP A 355 10.20 -1.05 -16.67
N LEU A 356 9.80 0.22 -16.65
CA LEU A 356 9.81 1.08 -17.85
C LEU A 356 11.21 1.24 -18.42
N GLN A 357 12.24 1.42 -17.57
CA GLN A 357 13.62 1.54 -18.01
C GLN A 357 14.14 0.27 -18.68
N VAL A 358 13.80 -0.90 -18.10
CA VAL A 358 14.22 -2.20 -18.65
C VAL A 358 13.47 -2.54 -19.95
N THR A 359 12.16 -2.25 -19.99
CA THR A 359 11.30 -2.58 -21.13
C THR A 359 11.48 -1.62 -22.31
N TYR A 360 11.75 -0.33 -22.03
CA TYR A 360 11.93 0.72 -23.05
C TYR A 360 13.31 1.40 -22.96
N PRO A 361 14.43 0.65 -23.00
CA PRO A 361 15.75 1.18 -22.67
C PRO A 361 16.25 2.25 -23.65
N LYS A 362 15.72 2.30 -24.87
CA LYS A 362 16.03 3.31 -25.89
C LYS A 362 15.25 4.62 -25.70
N LEU A 363 14.15 4.58 -24.95
CA LEU A 363 13.27 5.74 -24.78
C LEU A 363 13.75 6.66 -23.67
N PHE A 364 14.27 6.09 -22.57
CA PHE A 364 14.64 6.80 -21.36
C PHE A 364 16.15 6.89 -21.17
N GLY A 365 16.60 7.98 -20.58
CA GLY A 365 18.01 8.25 -20.30
C GLY A 365 18.52 7.62 -19.02
N GLY A 366 17.63 7.40 -18.06
CA GLY A 366 17.92 6.77 -16.77
C GLY A 366 16.68 6.70 -15.87
N ALA A 367 16.71 5.77 -14.93
CA ALA A 367 15.70 5.61 -13.89
C ALA A 367 16.33 5.64 -12.49
N TRP A 368 15.69 6.36 -11.60
CA TRP A 368 16.01 6.46 -10.17
C TRP A 368 14.87 5.88 -9.33
N PRO A 369 14.71 4.54 -9.34
CA PRO A 369 13.76 3.88 -8.45
C PRO A 369 14.20 4.02 -6.99
N THR A 370 13.25 4.30 -6.10
CA THR A 370 13.49 4.36 -4.66
C THR A 370 12.60 3.34 -3.95
N SER A 371 13.20 2.51 -3.10
CA SER A 371 12.54 1.38 -2.42
C SER A 371 11.53 0.67 -3.33
N PRO A 372 11.95 0.17 -4.52
CA PRO A 372 11.04 -0.48 -5.46
C PRO A 372 10.43 -1.74 -4.86
N ASP A 373 9.20 -2.06 -5.24
CA ASP A 373 8.60 -3.37 -4.98
C ASP A 373 9.52 -4.50 -5.48
N PRO A 374 9.34 -5.76 -5.05
CA PRO A 374 10.29 -6.82 -5.35
C PRO A 374 10.62 -6.96 -6.84
N SER A 375 11.87 -6.78 -7.18
CA SER A 375 12.41 -6.88 -8.55
C SER A 375 13.11 -8.22 -8.84
N ASP A 376 13.18 -9.09 -7.83
CA ASP A 376 13.62 -10.48 -7.89
C ASP A 376 12.73 -11.27 -6.91
N PHE A 377 11.89 -12.15 -7.44
CA PHE A 377 10.90 -12.86 -6.63
C PHE A 377 11.49 -14.01 -5.81
N ARG A 378 12.82 -14.18 -5.81
CA ARG A 378 13.51 -14.98 -4.79
C ARG A 378 13.50 -14.28 -3.42
N ASP A 379 13.18 -13.01 -3.40
CA ASP A 379 12.95 -12.23 -2.20
C ASP A 379 11.72 -11.32 -2.40
N PHE A 380 10.54 -11.89 -2.26
CA PHE A 380 9.28 -11.17 -2.28
C PHE A 380 8.87 -10.83 -0.85
N LEU A 381 9.28 -9.65 -0.37
CA LEU A 381 9.08 -9.22 1.03
C LEU A 381 9.71 -10.20 2.04
N GLY A 382 10.93 -10.69 1.75
CA GLY A 382 11.62 -11.70 2.56
C GLY A 382 11.28 -13.15 2.19
N ILE A 383 10.32 -13.40 1.28
CA ILE A 383 9.82 -14.73 0.93
C ILE A 383 10.38 -15.17 -0.43
N ASN A 384 11.00 -16.34 -0.47
CA ASN A 384 11.40 -16.94 -1.76
C ASN A 384 10.19 -17.64 -2.40
N LEU A 385 9.55 -16.99 -3.37
CA LEU A 385 8.39 -17.55 -4.06
C LEU A 385 8.76 -18.76 -4.95
N TYR A 386 10.04 -18.97 -5.28
CA TYR A 386 10.50 -20.10 -6.09
C TYR A 386 10.85 -21.34 -5.26
N ALA A 387 10.78 -21.23 -3.94
CA ALA A 387 11.06 -22.36 -3.06
C ALA A 387 10.00 -23.46 -3.22
N PRO A 388 10.38 -24.75 -3.17
CA PRO A 388 9.42 -25.84 -3.11
C PRO A 388 8.47 -25.64 -1.92
N ASN A 389 7.16 -25.78 -2.15
CA ASN A 389 6.13 -25.59 -1.12
C ASN A 389 6.16 -24.20 -0.44
N ALA A 390 6.49 -23.15 -1.20
CA ALA A 390 6.48 -21.79 -0.68
C ALA A 390 5.12 -21.45 -0.06
N ASN A 391 5.15 -20.80 1.10
CA ASN A 391 3.96 -20.32 1.79
C ASN A 391 4.20 -18.88 2.24
N VAL A 392 3.26 -17.98 1.90
CA VAL A 392 3.40 -16.55 2.21
C VAL A 392 2.95 -16.19 3.63
N TYR A 393 2.26 -17.11 4.33
CA TYR A 393 1.82 -16.89 5.70
C TYR A 393 2.82 -17.41 6.73
N ARG A 394 3.44 -18.57 6.45
CA ARG A 394 4.30 -19.27 7.40
C ARG A 394 5.69 -19.52 6.84
N LYS A 395 6.67 -19.25 7.68
CA LYS A 395 8.06 -19.67 7.47
C LYS A 395 8.18 -21.20 7.62
N PRO A 396 9.29 -21.82 7.17
CA PRO A 396 9.51 -23.25 7.35
C PRO A 396 9.46 -23.73 8.81
N ASP A 397 9.74 -22.84 9.78
CA ASP A 397 9.67 -23.13 11.22
C ASP A 397 8.25 -22.92 11.81
N GLY A 398 7.25 -22.58 10.98
CA GLY A 398 5.87 -22.34 11.37
C GLY A 398 5.59 -20.93 11.89
N THR A 399 6.59 -20.08 12.08
CA THR A 399 6.38 -18.68 12.49
C THR A 399 5.80 -17.84 11.35
N PRO A 400 5.06 -16.75 11.65
CA PRO A 400 4.48 -15.91 10.61
C PRO A 400 5.53 -15.14 9.82
N TRP A 401 5.27 -14.93 8.52
CA TRP A 401 6.02 -13.97 7.73
C TRP A 401 5.58 -12.55 8.08
N PRO A 402 6.52 -11.65 8.41
CA PRO A 402 6.21 -10.24 8.57
C PRO A 402 5.99 -9.59 7.20
N LEU A 403 4.96 -8.74 7.09
CA LEU A 403 4.78 -7.83 5.95
C LEU A 403 5.54 -6.53 6.18
N ALA A 404 5.48 -6.01 7.40
CA ALA A 404 6.11 -4.75 7.76
C ALA A 404 6.86 -4.85 9.08
N ARG A 405 7.94 -4.07 9.20
CA ARG A 405 8.77 -3.95 10.40
C ARG A 405 9.02 -2.48 10.78
N ASP A 406 9.26 -2.25 12.08
CA ASP A 406 9.92 -1.05 12.58
C ASP A 406 11.01 -1.47 13.55
N LYS A 407 12.24 -0.99 13.33
CA LYS A 407 13.42 -1.31 14.18
C LYS A 407 13.62 -2.81 14.44
N GLY A 408 13.31 -3.63 13.45
CA GLY A 408 13.42 -5.08 13.52
C GLY A 408 12.22 -5.81 14.13
N GLU A 409 11.27 -5.10 14.75
CA GLU A 409 10.04 -5.68 15.29
C GLU A 409 8.96 -5.77 14.20
N MET A 410 8.25 -6.90 14.16
CA MET A 410 7.14 -7.09 13.22
C MET A 410 5.96 -6.19 13.61
N LEU A 411 5.51 -5.36 12.68
CA LEU A 411 4.32 -4.52 12.83
C LEU A 411 3.05 -5.25 12.41
N VAL A 412 3.10 -5.97 11.30
CA VAL A 412 1.96 -6.71 10.75
C VAL A 412 2.45 -7.96 10.03
N ALA A 413 1.70 -9.06 10.17
CA ALA A 413 1.94 -10.29 9.44
C ALA A 413 1.31 -10.25 8.04
N VAL A 414 1.90 -10.96 7.08
CA VAL A 414 1.33 -11.14 5.74
C VAL A 414 -0.08 -11.75 5.80
N GLU A 415 -0.29 -12.74 6.68
CA GLU A 415 -1.58 -13.40 6.85
C GLU A 415 -2.67 -12.41 7.28
N ASP A 416 -2.43 -11.59 8.31
CA ASP A 416 -3.41 -10.64 8.83
C ASP A 416 -3.77 -9.58 7.78
N TYR A 417 -2.76 -9.07 7.09
CA TYR A 417 -2.97 -8.10 6.02
C TYR A 417 -3.81 -8.68 4.87
N SER A 418 -3.43 -9.88 4.39
CA SER A 418 -4.13 -10.55 3.29
C SER A 418 -5.58 -10.92 3.64
N ARG A 419 -5.83 -11.45 4.86
CA ARG A 419 -7.19 -11.77 5.31
C ARG A 419 -8.06 -10.53 5.44
N ARG A 420 -7.50 -9.43 5.95
CA ARG A 420 -8.21 -8.15 6.00
C ARG A 420 -8.55 -7.64 4.60
N GLU A 421 -7.60 -7.75 3.65
CA GLU A 421 -7.79 -7.34 2.27
C GLU A 421 -8.99 -8.06 1.62
N VAL A 422 -9.14 -9.37 1.86
CA VAL A 422 -10.29 -10.16 1.37
C VAL A 422 -11.61 -9.67 1.98
N VAL A 423 -11.64 -9.33 3.25
CA VAL A 423 -12.85 -8.80 3.90
C VAL A 423 -13.21 -7.42 3.34
N VAL A 424 -12.24 -6.54 3.20
CA VAL A 424 -12.48 -5.19 2.64
C VAL A 424 -12.91 -5.24 1.18
N GLY A 425 -12.33 -6.14 0.39
CA GLY A 425 -12.70 -6.36 -1.01
C GLY A 425 -11.53 -6.88 -1.83
N GLU A 426 -11.78 -7.77 -2.77
CA GLU A 426 -10.76 -8.40 -3.61
C GLU A 426 -10.17 -7.45 -4.67
N TYR A 427 -10.87 -6.34 -4.96
CA TYR A 427 -10.40 -5.33 -5.91
C TYR A 427 -9.57 -4.26 -5.18
N GLY A 428 -8.51 -3.81 -5.83
CA GLY A 428 -7.69 -2.71 -5.35
C GLY A 428 -6.82 -3.00 -4.12
N GLY A 429 -6.90 -4.17 -3.50
CA GLY A 429 -5.97 -4.58 -2.46
C GLY A 429 -4.57 -4.81 -3.03
N GLN A 430 -3.52 -4.77 -2.20
CA GLN A 430 -2.15 -4.82 -2.72
C GLN A 430 -1.81 -6.17 -3.36
N TYR A 431 -2.21 -7.28 -2.75
CA TYR A 431 -2.00 -8.60 -3.35
C TYR A 431 -2.86 -8.81 -4.60
N ALA A 432 -4.13 -8.40 -4.55
CA ALA A 432 -5.00 -8.41 -5.72
C ALA A 432 -4.44 -7.52 -6.84
N SER A 433 -3.89 -6.36 -6.52
CA SER A 433 -3.25 -5.45 -7.47
C SER A 433 -2.08 -6.11 -8.19
N PHE A 434 -1.17 -6.78 -7.46
CA PHE A 434 -0.09 -7.55 -8.07
C PHE A 434 -0.61 -8.65 -9.00
N GLU A 435 -1.67 -9.36 -8.61
CA GLU A 435 -2.28 -10.39 -9.43
C GLU A 435 -2.91 -9.81 -10.71
N TRP A 436 -3.58 -8.66 -10.62
CA TRP A 436 -4.11 -7.97 -11.79
C TRP A 436 -3.00 -7.54 -12.76
N VAL A 437 -1.82 -7.23 -12.27
CA VAL A 437 -0.68 -6.83 -13.11
C VAL A 437 0.09 -8.05 -13.62
N PHE A 438 0.41 -9.01 -12.76
CA PHE A 438 1.42 -10.04 -13.04
C PHE A 438 0.87 -11.42 -13.33
N SER A 439 -0.37 -11.76 -12.91
CA SER A 439 -0.88 -13.13 -13.06
C SER A 439 -1.40 -13.44 -14.45
N PRO A 440 -1.42 -14.72 -14.85
CA PRO A 440 -2.14 -15.14 -16.03
C PRO A 440 -3.65 -14.92 -15.82
N ARG A 441 -4.39 -14.78 -16.94
CA ARG A 441 -5.84 -14.66 -16.90
C ARG A 441 -6.47 -16.04 -16.72
N GLY A 442 -7.31 -16.19 -15.70
CA GLY A 442 -8.08 -17.40 -15.44
C GLY A 442 -9.31 -17.55 -16.36
N ALA A 443 -9.95 -18.72 -16.28
CA ALA A 443 -11.12 -19.06 -17.11
C ALA A 443 -12.31 -18.11 -16.92
N GLY A 444 -12.46 -17.53 -15.73
CA GLY A 444 -13.50 -16.53 -15.40
C GLY A 444 -13.18 -15.10 -15.86
N GLY A 445 -12.05 -14.87 -16.53
CA GLY A 445 -11.61 -13.54 -16.94
C GLY A 445 -10.90 -12.73 -15.85
N LEU A 446 -10.81 -13.26 -14.62
CA LEU A 446 -10.08 -12.69 -13.51
C LEU A 446 -8.63 -13.20 -13.49
N PRO A 447 -7.69 -12.51 -12.83
CA PRO A 447 -6.36 -13.04 -12.59
C PRO A 447 -6.40 -14.34 -11.79
N VAL A 448 -5.47 -15.26 -12.06
CA VAL A 448 -5.29 -16.42 -11.19
C VAL A 448 -4.53 -15.96 -9.94
N PRO A 449 -5.03 -16.25 -8.72
CA PRO A 449 -4.35 -15.86 -7.48
C PRO A 449 -2.95 -16.47 -7.37
N MET A 450 -1.99 -15.69 -6.90
CA MET A 450 -0.62 -16.17 -6.71
C MET A 450 -0.49 -17.14 -5.52
N PHE A 451 -1.44 -17.09 -4.58
CA PHE A 451 -1.51 -18.00 -3.43
C PHE A 451 -2.95 -18.17 -2.94
N ASP A 452 -3.22 -19.27 -2.29
CA ASP A 452 -4.50 -19.54 -1.61
C ASP A 452 -4.67 -18.62 -0.39
N ARG A 453 -5.70 -17.79 -0.38
CA ARG A 453 -5.97 -16.79 0.68
C ARG A 453 -6.30 -17.41 2.04
N THR A 454 -6.67 -18.70 2.08
CA THR A 454 -6.96 -19.41 3.33
C THR A 454 -5.69 -19.96 3.97
N THR A 455 -4.82 -20.55 3.15
CA THR A 455 -3.66 -21.33 3.63
C THR A 455 -2.32 -20.62 3.46
N GLY A 456 -2.25 -19.59 2.60
CA GLY A 456 -1.00 -18.93 2.20
C GLY A 456 -0.13 -19.74 1.25
N THR A 457 -0.63 -20.89 0.76
CA THR A 457 0.12 -21.77 -0.15
C THR A 457 0.26 -21.13 -1.52
N VAL A 458 1.48 -20.97 -1.98
CA VAL A 458 1.82 -20.35 -3.26
C VAL A 458 1.47 -21.30 -4.42
N ASP A 459 0.87 -20.75 -5.50
CA ASP A 459 0.66 -21.50 -6.74
C ASP A 459 1.94 -21.47 -7.60
N PRO A 460 2.64 -22.61 -7.75
CA PRO A 460 3.89 -22.64 -8.47
C PRO A 460 3.75 -22.36 -9.97
N ALA A 461 2.57 -22.61 -10.57
CA ALA A 461 2.34 -22.34 -11.99
C ALA A 461 2.18 -20.83 -12.23
N VAL A 462 1.47 -20.13 -11.34
CA VAL A 462 1.34 -18.68 -11.38
C VAL A 462 2.70 -18.02 -11.18
N ILE A 463 3.48 -18.50 -10.21
CA ILE A 463 4.82 -17.94 -9.95
C ILE A 463 5.82 -18.25 -11.10
N ALA A 464 5.70 -19.38 -11.77
CA ALA A 464 6.48 -19.64 -12.99
C ALA A 464 6.16 -18.61 -14.10
N TYR A 465 4.88 -18.24 -14.24
CA TYR A 465 4.45 -17.19 -15.16
C TYR A 465 4.99 -15.82 -14.75
N TRP A 466 4.91 -15.45 -13.46
CA TRP A 466 5.47 -14.19 -12.94
C TRP A 466 6.99 -14.12 -13.20
N LYS A 467 7.70 -15.19 -12.92
CA LYS A 467 9.14 -15.30 -13.17
C LYS A 467 9.49 -15.07 -14.64
N GLU A 468 8.72 -15.69 -15.53
CA GLU A 468 8.99 -15.58 -16.96
C GLU A 468 8.74 -14.18 -17.52
N HIS A 469 7.69 -13.50 -17.02
CA HIS A 469 7.20 -12.28 -17.66
C HIS A 469 7.54 -10.99 -16.89
N TYR A 470 7.72 -11.05 -15.56
CA TYR A 470 7.77 -9.85 -14.72
C TYR A 470 8.90 -9.79 -13.70
N ASP A 471 9.63 -10.88 -13.43
CA ASP A 471 10.83 -10.82 -12.60
C ASP A 471 11.94 -10.08 -13.35
N VAL A 472 12.23 -8.85 -12.88
CA VAL A 472 13.19 -7.95 -13.54
C VAL A 472 14.59 -8.57 -13.58
N ALA A 473 15.02 -9.20 -12.49
CA ALA A 473 16.34 -9.85 -12.44
C ALA A 473 16.43 -11.03 -13.42
N GLU A 474 15.35 -11.80 -13.57
CA GLU A 474 15.29 -12.90 -14.54
C GLU A 474 15.28 -12.41 -15.99
N LEU A 475 14.53 -11.33 -16.27
CA LEU A 475 14.54 -10.71 -17.59
C LEU A 475 15.94 -10.21 -17.96
N LEU A 476 16.64 -9.57 -17.02
CA LEU A 476 18.01 -9.14 -17.23
C LEU A 476 18.95 -10.33 -17.47
N ARG A 477 18.84 -11.42 -16.70
CA ARG A 477 19.65 -12.64 -16.92
C ARG A 477 19.47 -13.19 -18.33
N ARG A 478 18.21 -13.23 -18.82
CA ARG A 478 17.91 -13.82 -20.15
C ARG A 478 18.26 -12.90 -21.32
N HIS A 479 18.12 -11.60 -21.16
CA HIS A 479 18.16 -10.65 -22.28
C HIS A 479 19.28 -9.61 -22.17
N TRP A 480 20.22 -9.78 -21.24
CA TRP A 480 21.30 -8.81 -21.06
C TRP A 480 22.13 -8.52 -22.33
N PRO A 481 22.50 -9.51 -23.15
CA PRO A 481 23.27 -9.24 -24.37
C PRO A 481 22.57 -8.24 -25.32
N GLU A 482 21.26 -8.33 -25.44
CA GLU A 482 20.44 -7.44 -26.28
C GLU A 482 20.20 -6.09 -25.62
N LEU A 483 20.01 -6.07 -24.28
CA LEU A 483 19.70 -4.87 -23.52
C LEU A 483 20.92 -4.01 -23.20
N LYS A 484 22.09 -4.62 -23.04
CA LYS A 484 23.30 -3.98 -22.51
C LYS A 484 23.61 -2.64 -23.17
N ARG A 485 23.60 -2.59 -24.52
CA ARG A 485 23.94 -1.37 -25.25
C ARG A 485 23.10 -0.16 -24.85
N ASP A 486 21.81 -0.37 -24.62
CA ASP A 486 20.83 0.69 -24.41
C ASP A 486 20.44 0.88 -22.93
N LEU A 487 20.84 -0.04 -22.04
CA LEU A 487 20.43 -0.07 -20.63
C LEU A 487 21.59 0.11 -19.63
N ASP A 488 22.82 -0.28 -20.01
CA ASP A 488 23.96 -0.30 -19.09
C ASP A 488 24.27 1.09 -18.50
N GLY A 489 24.27 1.18 -17.17
CA GLY A 489 24.50 2.41 -16.41
C GLY A 489 23.31 3.37 -16.35
N LYS A 490 22.08 2.90 -16.61
CA LYS A 490 20.85 3.70 -16.54
C LYS A 490 19.95 3.38 -15.34
N ILE A 491 20.34 2.48 -14.48
CA ILE A 491 19.59 2.13 -13.27
C ILE A 491 20.33 2.64 -12.05
N HIS A 492 19.71 3.58 -11.30
CA HIS A 492 20.24 4.27 -10.12
C HIS A 492 19.29 4.00 -8.94
N LEU A 493 19.39 2.81 -8.33
CA LEU A 493 18.45 2.36 -7.31
C LEU A 493 18.89 2.80 -5.92
N THR A 494 17.94 3.34 -5.13
CA THR A 494 18.19 3.68 -3.73
C THR A 494 17.14 3.04 -2.83
N VAL A 495 17.56 2.40 -1.74
CA VAL A 495 16.67 1.76 -0.77
C VAL A 495 17.22 1.95 0.64
N GLY A 496 16.35 2.00 1.65
CA GLY A 496 16.77 2.02 3.05
C GLY A 496 17.26 0.64 3.51
N SER A 497 18.36 0.56 4.26
CA SER A 497 18.87 -0.74 4.78
C SER A 497 17.96 -1.35 5.86
N ALA A 498 16.99 -0.58 6.37
CA ALA A 498 15.94 -1.02 7.27
C ALA A 498 14.54 -0.81 6.66
N ASP A 499 14.41 -1.02 5.35
CA ASP A 499 13.13 -0.79 4.66
C ASP A 499 11.98 -1.49 5.39
N THR A 500 10.90 -0.76 5.61
CA THR A 500 9.75 -1.21 6.39
C THR A 500 9.11 -2.47 5.82
N PHE A 501 9.14 -2.63 4.49
CA PHE A 501 8.54 -3.76 3.76
C PHE A 501 9.57 -4.75 3.23
N TYR A 502 10.80 -4.77 3.78
CA TYR A 502 11.88 -5.68 3.39
C TYR A 502 12.32 -5.58 1.92
N LEU A 503 12.12 -4.43 1.28
CA LEU A 503 12.43 -4.24 -0.15
C LEU A 503 13.93 -4.16 -0.43
N ASP A 504 14.74 -3.97 0.60
CA ASP A 504 16.20 -4.05 0.54
C ASP A 504 16.71 -5.42 0.09
N GLY A 505 16.02 -6.51 0.45
CA GLY A 505 16.41 -7.87 0.09
C GLY A 505 16.40 -8.11 -1.43
N SER A 506 15.29 -7.80 -2.09
CA SER A 506 15.20 -7.96 -3.55
C SER A 506 16.14 -7.01 -4.30
N ALA A 507 16.41 -5.82 -3.76
CA ALA A 507 17.39 -4.88 -4.34
C ALA A 507 18.81 -5.45 -4.31
N HIS A 508 19.22 -6.11 -3.21
CA HIS A 508 20.50 -6.81 -3.12
C HIS A 508 20.62 -7.94 -4.15
N LEU A 509 19.55 -8.71 -4.35
CA LEU A 509 19.53 -9.79 -5.36
C LEU A 509 19.61 -9.24 -6.79
N LEU A 510 18.92 -8.14 -7.08
CA LEU A 510 19.00 -7.46 -8.38
C LEU A 510 20.42 -6.92 -8.63
N GLU A 511 21.02 -6.25 -7.63
CA GLU A 511 22.38 -5.74 -7.74
C GLU A 511 23.39 -6.88 -8.00
N ALA A 512 23.29 -7.97 -7.25
CA ALA A 512 24.14 -9.15 -7.45
C ALA A 512 23.97 -9.74 -8.86
N THR A 513 22.74 -9.80 -9.37
CA THR A 513 22.44 -10.22 -10.74
C THR A 513 23.12 -9.32 -11.77
N MET A 514 22.96 -8.01 -11.64
CA MET A 514 23.54 -7.04 -12.56
C MET A 514 25.09 -7.06 -12.53
N LYS A 515 25.69 -7.16 -11.34
CA LYS A 515 27.14 -7.33 -11.21
C LYS A 515 27.64 -8.61 -11.88
N GLY A 516 26.90 -9.73 -11.71
CA GLY A 516 27.22 -10.99 -12.38
C GLY A 516 27.15 -10.93 -13.90
N LEU A 517 26.33 -10.04 -14.45
CA LEU A 517 26.21 -9.76 -15.90
C LEU A 517 27.26 -8.76 -16.41
N GLY A 518 28.11 -8.23 -15.54
CA GLY A 518 29.09 -7.21 -15.87
C GLY A 518 28.45 -5.87 -16.24
N ALA A 519 27.31 -5.55 -15.63
CA ALA A 519 26.63 -4.27 -15.75
C ALA A 519 27.27 -3.22 -14.84
N ARG A 520 27.20 -1.96 -15.25
CA ARG A 520 27.49 -0.82 -14.37
C ARG A 520 26.31 -0.63 -13.43
N THR A 521 26.55 -0.69 -12.12
CA THR A 521 25.53 -0.59 -11.10
C THR A 521 25.71 0.69 -10.29
N ASP A 522 24.61 1.36 -9.97
CA ASP A 522 24.54 2.46 -9.02
C ASP A 522 23.39 2.16 -8.02
N PHE A 523 23.73 1.34 -7.02
CA PHE A 523 22.82 0.93 -5.95
C PHE A 523 23.25 1.56 -4.64
N ARG A 524 22.32 2.18 -3.93
CA ARG A 524 22.55 2.90 -2.68
C ARG A 524 21.65 2.35 -1.59
N TYR A 525 22.27 1.93 -0.50
CA TYR A 525 21.58 1.47 0.70
C TYR A 525 21.74 2.53 1.78
N VAL A 526 20.66 3.27 2.07
CA VAL A 526 20.72 4.36 3.06
C VAL A 526 20.58 3.76 4.45
N GLU A 527 21.68 3.82 5.20
CA GLU A 527 21.82 3.13 6.48
C GLU A 527 20.74 3.55 7.49
N GLY A 528 20.06 2.54 8.08
CA GLY A 528 19.04 2.71 9.12
C GLY A 528 17.75 3.38 8.69
N ARG A 529 17.59 3.72 7.38
CA ARG A 529 16.33 4.29 6.87
C ARG A 529 15.32 3.20 6.55
N GLY A 530 14.07 3.47 6.90
CA GLY A 530 12.91 2.69 6.51
C GLY A 530 12.29 3.18 5.20
N HIS A 531 11.10 2.67 4.91
CA HIS A 531 10.37 2.99 3.67
C HIS A 531 9.91 4.46 3.62
N PHE A 532 9.42 4.98 4.76
CA PHE A 532 8.75 6.28 4.83
C PHE A 532 9.68 7.45 5.14
N ASP A 533 10.90 7.20 5.61
CA ASP A 533 11.87 8.24 5.95
C ASP A 533 13.14 8.22 5.08
N LEU A 534 13.10 7.44 3.99
CA LEU A 534 14.21 7.27 3.04
C LEU A 534 14.79 8.59 2.53
N TYR A 535 13.92 9.57 2.26
CA TYR A 535 14.34 10.84 1.66
C TYR A 535 14.97 11.83 2.62
N THR A 536 14.97 11.54 3.92
CA THR A 536 15.49 12.45 4.95
C THR A 536 17.02 12.50 4.96
N MET A 537 17.58 13.69 4.74
CA MET A 537 19.02 13.97 4.86
C MET A 537 19.25 15.08 5.90
N GLY A 538 19.79 14.72 7.06
CA GLY A 538 19.87 15.66 8.19
C GLY A 538 18.48 16.13 8.61
N ASP A 539 18.28 17.44 8.67
CA ASP A 539 16.99 18.08 8.98
C ASP A 539 16.07 18.25 7.73
N ASP A 540 16.57 17.91 6.56
CA ASP A 540 15.82 18.04 5.31
C ASP A 540 15.07 16.74 4.99
N LEU A 541 13.75 16.73 5.18
CA LEU A 541 12.90 15.56 4.94
C LEU A 541 12.90 15.07 3.49
N TRP A 542 13.31 15.90 2.54
CA TRP A 542 13.32 15.63 1.11
C TRP A 542 14.70 15.79 0.47
N GLY A 543 15.75 15.80 1.30
CA GLY A 543 17.12 16.04 0.85
C GLY A 543 17.59 15.08 -0.23
N LEU A 544 17.36 13.77 -0.05
CA LEU A 544 17.70 12.76 -1.05
C LEU A 544 16.96 12.98 -2.38
N TYR A 545 15.69 13.37 -2.33
CA TYR A 545 14.91 13.61 -3.55
C TYR A 545 15.48 14.79 -4.36
N LYS A 546 15.92 15.85 -3.68
CA LYS A 546 16.61 17.00 -4.32
C LYS A 546 17.96 16.59 -4.91
N ALA A 547 18.72 15.74 -4.20
CA ALA A 547 19.96 15.17 -4.72
C ALA A 547 19.75 14.39 -6.02
N ILE A 548 18.74 13.51 -6.03
CA ILE A 548 18.32 12.75 -7.22
C ILE A 548 17.97 13.70 -8.38
N ALA A 549 17.24 14.79 -8.11
CA ALA A 549 16.88 15.77 -9.13
C ALA A 549 18.12 16.41 -9.77
N TRP A 550 19.16 16.73 -9.00
CA TRP A 550 20.42 17.25 -9.53
C TRP A 550 21.22 16.21 -10.31
N GLU A 551 21.21 14.93 -9.89
CA GLU A 551 21.84 13.84 -10.66
C GLU A 551 21.19 13.66 -12.03
N MET A 552 19.86 13.65 -12.09
CA MET A 552 19.08 13.62 -13.31
C MET A 552 19.42 14.79 -14.24
N TYR A 553 19.49 15.99 -13.66
CA TYR A 553 19.83 17.18 -14.42
C TYR A 553 21.25 17.13 -14.97
N ALA A 554 22.23 16.67 -14.18
CA ALA A 554 23.62 16.52 -14.62
C ALA A 554 23.75 15.52 -15.77
N LEU A 555 22.97 14.43 -15.76
CA LEU A 555 22.91 13.47 -16.87
C LEU A 555 22.33 14.13 -18.13
N ALA A 556 21.24 14.90 -17.99
CA ALA A 556 20.59 15.55 -19.13
C ALA A 556 21.36 16.78 -19.65
N ARG A 557 22.17 17.41 -18.81
CA ARG A 557 22.97 18.61 -19.05
C ARG A 557 24.44 18.39 -18.64
N PRO A 558 25.21 17.57 -19.35
CA PRO A 558 26.62 17.35 -19.05
C PRO A 558 27.39 18.68 -18.95
N GLY A 559 28.18 18.85 -17.88
CA GLY A 559 28.93 20.07 -17.61
C GLY A 559 28.17 21.13 -16.81
N SER A 560 26.90 20.90 -16.43
CA SER A 560 26.22 21.75 -15.48
C SER A 560 26.84 21.61 -14.08
N LYS A 561 26.95 22.74 -13.35
CA LYS A 561 27.41 22.71 -11.95
C LYS A 561 26.25 22.28 -11.07
N SER A 562 26.32 21.07 -10.53
CA SER A 562 25.47 20.69 -9.40
C SER A 562 25.98 21.35 -8.13
N PRO A 563 25.12 21.85 -7.23
CA PRO A 563 25.55 22.17 -5.89
C PRO A 563 26.21 20.93 -5.25
N PRO A 564 27.22 21.10 -4.36
CA PRO A 564 27.75 19.95 -3.66
C PRO A 564 26.64 19.30 -2.86
N VAL A 565 26.26 18.07 -3.24
CA VAL A 565 25.36 17.24 -2.46
C VAL A 565 26.15 16.88 -1.20
N SER A 566 25.72 17.40 -0.05
CA SER A 566 26.29 16.97 1.23
C SER A 566 26.05 15.46 1.36
N ALA A 567 27.13 14.69 1.45
CA ALA A 567 27.02 13.26 1.72
C ALA A 567 26.15 13.05 2.97
N PRO A 568 25.32 12.00 3.03
CA PRO A 568 24.59 11.69 4.25
C PRO A 568 25.58 11.60 5.42
N PRO A 569 25.27 12.18 6.59
CA PRO A 569 26.14 12.06 7.76
C PRO A 569 26.34 10.57 8.07
N PRO A 570 27.54 10.18 8.54
CA PRO A 570 27.79 8.82 8.98
C PRO A 570 26.80 8.44 10.09
N PRO A 571 26.40 7.16 10.19
CA PRO A 571 25.44 6.70 11.17
C PRO A 571 25.92 7.11 12.58
N ALA A 572 24.97 7.58 13.40
CA ALA A 572 25.25 7.84 14.80
C ALA A 572 25.73 6.52 15.46
N PRO A 573 26.78 6.55 16.29
CA PRO A 573 27.26 5.34 16.95
C PRO A 573 26.12 4.70 17.73
N ALA A 574 25.93 3.40 17.56
CA ALA A 574 24.95 2.61 18.31
C ALA A 574 25.16 2.84 19.82
N ARG A 575 24.13 3.36 20.51
CA ARG A 575 24.10 3.52 21.96
C ARG A 575 23.54 2.27 22.64
#